data_38616e9eb71319225e4b1f20f645ad3c
#
_entry.id   38616e9eb71319225e4b1f20f645ad3c
#
_cell.length_a   1.000
_cell.length_b   1.000
_cell.length_c   1.000
_cell.angle_alpha   90.00
_cell.angle_beta   90.00
_cell.angle_gamma   90.00
#
_symmetry.space_group_name_H-M   'P 1'
#
loop_
_entity.id
_entity.type
_entity.pdbx_description
1 polymer ?
#
loop_
_entity_poly.entity_id
_entity_poly.type
_entity_poly.pdbx_seq_one_letter_code
_entity_poly.pdbx_strand_id
1 'polypeptide(L)'
;MREYRKRFVQFNMLLIGLVLLIMVLAIAVYMGRDYYRSLKTTMEQVVAPLGAFSQAPEGQRFAGRPEKPDRRDPGADKDILTIFYNQEDGTYSALSPNSSYDEETLGEMLGTIVSQEADFGVLRGFHTIYYRTGSGSPYKIALASTGYITHSMLRLCLALLAVWLGAMGLFLLISIHLSKIAVRPMDEAMAREKQFVADASHDLKTPLSVILANNAILMENPEQSVGSLRRWTESTQSAAKRMQGLIGEMLTLADVERPDVQLTMESLDAASLVMKTALELESVAYEKGVELETELPDTCDLRTNADYFQRIVGSLTENAIKYEPAGGRVVLRLSQKGRRLTLEVCNRASRIPAEDLPHVFDRFYRGDKSRQGETGGHGLGLAITKEMAERLGGCIVAESGENNGTVFRVQLPTG
;
A
#
# COMPACT_ATOMS: atom_id res chain seq x y z
N MET A 1 -3.71 -3.56 15.24
CA MET A 1 -3.55 -2.94 13.93
C MET A 1 -2.85 -1.58 13.95
N ARG A 2 -3.21 -0.57 14.80
CA ARG A 2 -2.46 0.70 14.88
C ARG A 2 -0.95 0.51 15.16
N GLU A 3 -0.58 -0.50 15.94
CA GLU A 3 0.82 -0.82 16.22
C GLU A 3 1.56 -1.42 15.01
N TYR A 4 0.93 -2.32 14.24
CA TYR A 4 1.51 -2.89 13.02
C TYR A 4 1.79 -1.80 11.98
N ARG A 5 0.84 -0.87 11.79
CA ARG A 5 1.01 0.27 10.89
C ARG A 5 2.16 1.19 11.33
N LYS A 6 2.30 1.46 12.64
CA LYS A 6 3.42 2.23 13.17
C LYS A 6 4.76 1.51 12.93
N ARG A 7 4.83 0.21 13.24
CA ARG A 7 6.05 -0.60 13.03
C ARG A 7 6.43 -0.67 11.56
N PHE A 8 5.46 -0.86 10.66
CA PHE A 8 5.70 -0.87 9.21
C PHE A 8 6.28 0.45 8.71
N VAL A 9 5.66 1.59 9.08
CA VAL A 9 6.17 2.92 8.74
C VAL A 9 7.57 3.14 9.34
N GLN A 10 7.78 2.80 10.61
CA GLN A 10 9.07 2.93 11.27
C GLN A 10 10.17 2.11 10.60
N PHE A 11 9.89 0.85 10.27
CA PHE A 11 10.86 -0.03 9.58
C PHE A 11 11.24 0.50 8.20
N ASN A 12 10.24 0.90 7.39
CA ASN A 12 10.50 1.50 6.08
C ASN A 12 11.29 2.80 6.18
N MET A 13 10.94 3.68 7.12
CA MET A 13 11.65 4.94 7.34
C MET A 13 13.11 4.71 7.77
N LEU A 14 13.35 3.72 8.64
CA LEU A 14 14.70 3.36 9.07
C LEU A 14 15.53 2.83 7.90
N LEU A 15 14.97 1.91 7.10
CA LEU A 15 15.66 1.33 5.95
C LEU A 15 15.99 2.39 4.89
N ILE A 16 15.01 3.20 4.50
CA ILE A 16 15.18 4.26 3.50
C ILE A 16 16.15 5.33 4.03
N GLY A 17 15.99 5.73 5.30
CA GLY A 17 16.87 6.70 5.95
C GLY A 17 18.32 6.25 5.98
N LEU A 18 18.57 4.97 6.26
CA LEU A 18 19.92 4.38 6.24
C LEU A 18 20.51 4.39 4.83
N VAL A 19 19.77 3.96 3.82
CA VAL A 19 20.24 3.94 2.41
C VAL A 19 20.55 5.35 1.93
N LEU A 20 19.67 6.32 2.18
CA LEU A 20 19.91 7.72 1.83
C LEU A 20 21.09 8.31 2.56
N LEU A 21 21.28 7.97 3.85
CA LEU A 21 22.44 8.44 4.63
C LEU A 21 23.75 7.91 4.05
N ILE A 22 23.80 6.63 3.69
CA ILE A 22 24.99 6.02 3.05
C ILE A 22 25.28 6.73 1.71
N MET A 23 24.25 7.00 0.91
CA MET A 23 24.40 7.70 -0.37
C MET A 23 24.92 9.13 -0.18
N VAL A 24 24.38 9.90 0.78
CA VAL A 24 24.83 11.25 1.12
C VAL A 24 26.29 11.24 1.59
N LEU A 25 26.64 10.28 2.44
CA LEU A 25 28.03 10.11 2.93
C LEU A 25 28.99 9.78 1.79
N ALA A 26 28.60 8.89 0.89
CA ALA A 26 29.39 8.52 -0.29
C ALA A 26 29.63 9.73 -1.20
N ILE A 27 28.59 10.55 -1.46
CA ILE A 27 28.71 11.78 -2.26
C ILE A 27 29.63 12.78 -1.57
N ALA A 28 29.49 13.00 -0.26
CA ALA A 28 30.34 13.92 0.50
C ALA A 28 31.81 13.50 0.45
N VAL A 29 32.11 12.22 0.64
CA VAL A 29 33.47 11.67 0.54
C VAL A 29 34.00 11.80 -0.89
N TYR A 30 33.21 11.45 -1.90
CA TYR A 30 33.61 11.58 -3.30
C TYR A 30 33.95 13.03 -3.66
N MET A 31 33.07 13.98 -3.35
CA MET A 31 33.31 15.40 -3.64
C MET A 31 34.51 15.96 -2.84
N GLY A 32 34.69 15.54 -1.59
CA GLY A 32 35.84 15.92 -0.82
C GLY A 32 37.16 15.44 -1.44
N ARG A 33 37.20 14.19 -1.91
CA ARG A 33 38.35 13.63 -2.63
C ARG A 33 38.60 14.31 -3.98
N ASP A 34 37.55 14.56 -4.73
CA ASP A 34 37.65 15.23 -6.04
C ASP A 34 38.13 16.66 -5.90
N TYR A 35 37.59 17.41 -4.94
CA TYR A 35 38.09 18.76 -4.62
C TYR A 35 39.58 18.76 -4.25
N TYR A 36 39.99 17.83 -3.41
CA TYR A 36 41.39 17.71 -2.98
C TYR A 36 42.33 17.38 -4.15
N ARG A 37 41.90 16.49 -5.05
CA ARG A 37 42.61 16.16 -6.30
C ARG A 37 42.72 17.37 -7.23
N SER A 38 41.59 18.03 -7.45
CA SER A 38 41.51 19.23 -8.30
C SER A 38 42.40 20.36 -7.78
N LEU A 39 42.44 20.55 -6.44
CA LEU A 39 43.34 21.54 -5.83
C LEU A 39 44.81 21.18 -6.06
N LYS A 40 45.16 19.92 -5.84
CA LYS A 40 46.55 19.45 -6.07
C LYS A 40 46.96 19.67 -7.54
N THR A 41 46.12 19.27 -8.51
CA THR A 41 46.43 19.45 -9.93
C THR A 41 46.55 20.94 -10.30
N THR A 42 45.71 21.81 -9.75
CA THR A 42 45.80 23.26 -9.97
C THR A 42 47.14 23.81 -9.41
N MET A 43 47.53 23.40 -8.18
CA MET A 43 48.81 23.81 -7.59
C MET A 43 49.99 23.30 -8.41
N GLU A 44 49.94 22.07 -8.91
CA GLU A 44 50.96 21.52 -9.83
C GLU A 44 51.09 22.34 -11.10
N GLN A 45 49.99 22.74 -11.72
CA GLN A 45 49.98 23.58 -12.94
C GLN A 45 50.56 24.97 -12.71
N VAL A 46 50.22 25.58 -11.58
CA VAL A 46 50.70 26.94 -11.23
C VAL A 46 52.22 26.94 -10.93
N VAL A 47 52.71 25.83 -10.38
CA VAL A 47 54.11 25.66 -10.02
C VAL A 47 54.97 25.08 -11.16
N ALA A 48 54.31 24.39 -12.15
CA ALA A 48 55.01 23.81 -13.30
C ALA A 48 55.85 24.87 -14.06
N PRO A 49 57.04 24.55 -14.54
CA PRO A 49 57.83 25.53 -15.27
C PRO A 49 57.14 25.91 -16.57
N LEU A 50 56.77 27.18 -16.73
CA LEU A 50 56.59 27.78 -18.04
C LEU A 50 57.93 27.65 -18.78
N GLY A 51 57.98 26.71 -19.71
CA GLY A 51 59.19 26.56 -20.54
C GLY A 51 59.49 27.89 -21.26
N ALA A 52 60.54 28.60 -20.83
CA ALA A 52 61.15 29.76 -21.43
C ALA A 52 61.43 30.97 -20.51
N PHE A 53 61.61 30.76 -19.20
CA PHE A 53 62.24 31.84 -18.41
C PHE A 53 63.56 31.35 -17.76
N SER A 54 64.44 30.79 -18.57
CA SER A 54 65.80 30.47 -18.15
C SER A 54 66.78 31.58 -18.44
N GLN A 55 66.50 32.81 -18.16
CA GLN A 55 67.50 33.87 -18.08
C GLN A 55 66.85 35.10 -17.44
N ALA A 56 66.82 35.18 -16.11
CA ALA A 56 66.65 36.51 -15.49
C ALA A 56 68.04 37.19 -15.56
N PRO A 57 68.14 38.41 -16.14
CA PRO A 57 69.37 39.16 -16.05
C PRO A 57 69.58 39.61 -14.60
N GLU A 58 70.76 39.32 -14.04
CA GLU A 58 71.23 39.88 -12.81
C GLU A 58 71.05 41.40 -12.84
N GLY A 59 70.28 41.97 -11.89
CA GLY A 59 70.34 43.38 -11.57
C GLY A 59 69.13 44.27 -11.87
N GLN A 60 67.91 43.75 -12.19
CA GLN A 60 66.74 44.64 -12.28
C GLN A 60 65.83 44.43 -11.07
N ARG A 61 65.86 45.44 -10.14
CA ARG A 61 64.74 45.67 -9.21
C ARG A 61 63.48 45.94 -10.01
N PHE A 62 62.57 45.00 -10.01
CA PHE A 62 61.26 45.17 -10.63
C PHE A 62 60.42 46.24 -9.85
N ALA A 63 60.58 47.50 -10.22
CA ALA A 63 59.60 48.54 -9.95
C ALA A 63 58.66 48.61 -11.16
N GLY A 64 57.80 47.66 -11.30
CA GLY A 64 56.73 47.65 -12.30
C GLY A 64 55.44 47.28 -11.61
N ARG A 65 54.44 48.20 -11.74
CA ARG A 65 53.07 47.99 -11.29
C ARG A 65 52.53 46.71 -11.91
N PRO A 66 52.04 45.74 -11.13
CA PRO A 66 51.55 44.50 -11.71
C PRO A 66 50.34 44.81 -12.60
N GLU A 67 50.41 44.36 -13.86
CA GLU A 67 49.24 44.29 -14.75
C GLU A 67 48.18 43.45 -14.07
N LYS A 68 46.91 43.87 -14.20
CA LYS A 68 45.77 43.10 -13.74
C LYS A 68 45.88 41.69 -14.28
N PRO A 69 45.80 40.65 -13.41
CA PRO A 69 45.88 39.27 -13.86
C PRO A 69 44.81 39.00 -14.94
N ASP A 70 45.27 38.49 -16.09
CA ASP A 70 44.37 38.05 -17.15
C ASP A 70 43.42 37.01 -16.54
N ARG A 71 42.12 37.07 -16.85
CA ARG A 71 41.06 36.18 -16.36
C ARG A 71 41.26 34.66 -16.65
N ARG A 72 42.43 34.30 -17.17
CA ARG A 72 42.84 32.92 -17.52
C ARG A 72 43.88 32.33 -16.58
N ASP A 73 44.24 33.00 -15.49
CA ASP A 73 45.16 32.41 -14.50
C ASP A 73 44.40 31.32 -13.70
N PRO A 74 44.80 30.04 -13.83
CA PRO A 74 44.16 28.95 -13.14
C PRO A 74 44.19 29.06 -11.61
N GLY A 75 45.06 29.89 -11.06
CA GLY A 75 45.20 30.13 -9.63
C GLY A 75 44.30 31.26 -9.10
N ALA A 76 43.81 32.16 -9.95
CA ALA A 76 43.06 33.37 -9.52
C ALA A 76 41.71 33.01 -8.86
N ASP A 77 41.12 31.89 -9.19
CA ASP A 77 39.82 31.45 -8.65
C ASP A 77 39.92 30.68 -7.31
N LYS A 78 41.16 30.34 -6.84
CA LYS A 78 41.35 29.48 -5.66
C LYS A 78 42.25 30.09 -4.59
N ASP A 79 42.52 31.36 -4.58
CA ASP A 79 43.42 32.06 -3.62
C ASP A 79 44.77 31.30 -3.41
N ILE A 80 45.38 30.85 -4.53
CA ILE A 80 46.67 30.18 -4.49
C ILE A 80 47.78 31.20 -4.54
N LEU A 81 48.54 31.30 -3.44
CA LEU A 81 49.73 32.14 -3.36
C LEU A 81 50.95 31.38 -3.87
N THR A 82 51.63 31.90 -4.88
CA THR A 82 52.87 31.33 -5.42
C THR A 82 54.08 32.11 -4.95
N ILE A 83 55.09 31.41 -4.42
CA ILE A 83 56.27 31.99 -3.82
C ILE A 83 57.50 31.31 -4.42
N PHE A 84 58.50 32.12 -4.75
CA PHE A 84 59.88 31.65 -4.97
C PHE A 84 60.67 31.83 -3.67
N TYR A 85 61.23 30.75 -3.15
CA TYR A 85 62.00 30.73 -1.92
C TYR A 85 63.43 30.27 -2.21
N ASN A 86 64.41 31.13 -1.86
CA ASN A 86 65.79 30.80 -1.93
C ASN A 86 66.26 30.34 -0.53
N GLN A 87 66.70 29.10 -0.41
CA GLN A 87 67.17 28.54 0.86
C GLN A 87 68.55 29.06 1.29
N GLU A 88 69.39 29.49 0.35
CA GLU A 88 70.76 29.96 0.66
C GLU A 88 70.75 31.30 1.37
N ASP A 89 69.86 32.21 0.93
CA ASP A 89 69.78 33.59 1.45
C ASP A 89 68.59 33.78 2.42
N GLY A 90 67.70 32.78 2.53
CA GLY A 90 66.45 32.91 3.29
C GLY A 90 65.46 33.92 2.68
N THR A 91 65.74 34.35 1.43
CA THR A 91 64.90 35.35 0.75
C THR A 91 63.74 34.71 -0.01
N TYR A 92 62.61 35.40 -0.07
CA TYR A 92 61.47 34.94 -0.86
C TYR A 92 60.86 36.09 -1.68
N SER A 93 60.23 35.73 -2.79
CA SER A 93 59.51 36.65 -3.65
C SER A 93 58.12 36.04 -3.95
N ALA A 94 57.06 36.77 -3.59
CA ALA A 94 55.71 36.36 -3.86
C ALA A 94 55.26 36.91 -5.24
N LEU A 95 54.71 36.03 -6.08
CA LEU A 95 54.15 36.40 -7.39
C LEU A 95 52.74 37.01 -7.32
N SER A 96 52.05 36.82 -6.22
CA SER A 96 50.67 37.33 -6.04
C SER A 96 50.63 38.46 -5.01
N PRO A 97 50.07 39.64 -5.37
CA PRO A 97 50.14 40.82 -4.50
C PRO A 97 49.15 40.83 -3.34
N ASN A 98 48.27 39.86 -3.23
CA ASN A 98 47.23 39.77 -2.18
C ASN A 98 47.54 38.56 -1.25
N SER A 99 48.62 38.61 -0.52
CA SER A 99 48.84 37.64 0.54
C SER A 99 48.04 37.97 1.79
N SER A 100 47.19 37.04 2.23
CA SER A 100 46.47 37.12 3.51
C SER A 100 47.39 36.76 4.71
N TYR A 101 48.68 36.57 4.47
CA TYR A 101 49.69 36.19 5.47
C TYR A 101 50.66 37.34 5.74
N ASP A 102 50.99 37.56 7.00
CA ASP A 102 52.04 38.50 7.40
C ASP A 102 53.45 37.90 7.13
N GLU A 103 54.47 38.74 7.02
CA GLU A 103 55.83 38.30 6.65
C GLU A 103 56.43 37.31 7.64
N GLU A 104 56.14 37.44 8.93
CA GLU A 104 56.66 36.58 9.97
C GLU A 104 56.05 35.17 9.85
N THR A 105 54.72 35.08 9.72
CA THR A 105 53.98 33.81 9.52
C THR A 105 54.44 33.12 8.23
N LEU A 106 54.66 33.87 7.17
CA LEU A 106 55.10 33.33 5.89
C LEU A 106 56.49 32.73 5.99
N GLY A 107 57.41 33.39 6.71
CA GLY A 107 58.77 32.87 6.98
C GLY A 107 58.76 31.56 7.74
N GLU A 108 57.97 31.46 8.80
CA GLU A 108 57.81 30.22 9.58
C GLU A 108 57.20 29.07 8.74
N MET A 109 56.20 29.36 7.91
CA MET A 109 55.59 28.39 7.00
C MET A 109 56.60 27.86 5.99
N LEU A 110 57.39 28.74 5.34
CA LEU A 110 58.41 28.36 4.36
C LEU A 110 59.53 27.53 5.00
N GLY A 111 60.00 27.90 6.17
CA GLY A 111 60.96 27.09 6.93
C GLY A 111 60.43 25.69 7.25
N THR A 112 59.17 25.60 7.61
CA THR A 112 58.52 24.30 7.89
C THR A 112 58.37 23.45 6.63
N ILE A 113 57.99 24.06 5.49
CA ILE A 113 57.83 23.35 4.21
C ILE A 113 59.15 22.79 3.71
N VAL A 114 60.20 23.56 3.81
CA VAL A 114 61.53 23.14 3.34
C VAL A 114 62.12 22.03 4.19
N SER A 115 61.81 22.02 5.50
CA SER A 115 62.22 20.93 6.40
C SER A 115 61.46 19.61 6.17
N GLN A 116 60.34 19.62 5.45
CA GLN A 116 59.57 18.39 5.13
C GLN A 116 60.09 17.76 3.83
N GLU A 117 60.20 16.41 3.80
CA GLU A 117 60.61 15.68 2.58
C GLU A 117 59.51 15.63 1.49
N ALA A 118 58.25 15.82 1.87
CA ALA A 118 57.13 15.69 0.97
C ALA A 118 56.92 16.95 0.10
N ASP A 119 56.73 16.77 -1.20
CA ASP A 119 56.46 17.86 -2.13
C ASP A 119 55.01 18.40 -2.04
N PHE A 120 54.12 17.67 -1.37
CA PHE A 120 52.73 18.06 -1.16
C PHE A 120 52.32 17.71 0.28
N GLY A 121 51.70 18.66 0.98
CA GLY A 121 51.33 18.43 2.36
C GLY A 121 50.39 19.48 2.92
N VAL A 122 49.99 19.27 4.17
CA VAL A 122 49.10 20.18 4.94
C VAL A 122 49.85 20.70 6.15
N LEU A 123 49.99 21.99 6.23
CA LEU A 123 50.52 22.70 7.42
C LEU A 123 49.38 22.91 8.42
N ARG A 124 49.17 21.95 9.32
CA ARG A 124 48.02 21.97 10.25
C ARG A 124 48.01 23.21 11.16
N GLY A 125 49.16 23.69 11.59
CA GLY A 125 49.27 24.89 12.44
C GLY A 125 48.87 26.18 11.74
N PHE A 126 48.92 26.25 10.42
CA PHE A 126 48.63 27.43 9.61
C PHE A 126 47.41 27.31 8.75
N HIS A 127 46.64 26.22 8.87
CA HIS A 127 45.49 25.95 8.03
C HIS A 127 45.75 26.12 6.53
N THR A 128 46.92 25.65 6.06
CA THR A 128 47.39 25.87 4.69
C THR A 128 47.82 24.54 4.07
N ILE A 129 47.49 24.34 2.78
CA ILE A 129 47.99 23.25 1.96
C ILE A 129 49.11 23.82 1.09
N TYR A 130 50.24 23.09 0.97
CA TYR A 130 51.34 23.47 0.13
C TYR A 130 51.66 22.44 -0.94
N TYR A 131 52.18 22.92 -2.05
CA TYR A 131 52.84 22.11 -3.08
C TYR A 131 54.16 22.75 -3.45
N ARG A 132 55.25 21.99 -3.37
CA ARG A 132 56.60 22.42 -3.63
C ARG A 132 57.16 21.74 -4.88
N THR A 133 57.87 22.43 -5.74
CA THR A 133 58.62 21.84 -6.84
C THR A 133 60.04 22.35 -6.85
N GLY A 134 60.96 21.49 -7.31
CA GLY A 134 62.39 21.74 -7.35
C GLY A 134 63.16 20.84 -6.42
N SER A 135 64.24 20.26 -6.89
CA SER A 135 65.18 19.45 -6.11
C SER A 135 66.36 20.24 -5.53
N GLY A 136 66.21 21.59 -5.48
CA GLY A 136 67.22 22.52 -4.97
C GLY A 136 66.76 23.98 -5.02
N SER A 137 67.49 24.86 -4.35
CA SER A 137 67.23 26.31 -4.32
C SER A 137 67.37 26.96 -5.70
N PRO A 138 66.44 27.85 -6.14
CA PRO A 138 65.27 28.28 -5.42
C PRO A 138 64.05 27.32 -5.59
N TYR A 139 63.33 27.13 -4.50
CA TYR A 139 62.08 26.37 -4.51
C TYR A 139 60.91 27.24 -5.03
N LYS A 140 60.02 26.64 -5.82
CA LYS A 140 58.76 27.24 -6.17
C LYS A 140 57.66 26.58 -5.35
N ILE A 141 56.95 27.34 -4.55
CA ILE A 141 55.97 26.86 -3.57
C ILE A 141 54.62 27.50 -3.84
N ALA A 142 53.57 26.68 -3.97
CA ALA A 142 52.20 27.13 -3.98
C ALA A 142 51.60 26.89 -2.61
N LEU A 143 50.88 27.88 -2.09
CA LEU A 143 50.16 27.85 -0.83
C LEU A 143 48.69 28.09 -1.09
N ALA A 144 47.80 27.28 -0.49
CA ALA A 144 46.38 27.48 -0.53
C ALA A 144 45.77 27.41 0.88
N SER A 145 44.97 28.41 1.23
CA SER A 145 44.26 28.42 2.53
C SER A 145 43.18 27.36 2.60
N THR A 146 43.15 26.58 3.72
CA THR A 146 42.10 25.62 3.99
C THR A 146 40.78 26.28 4.46
N GLY A 147 40.80 27.56 4.82
CA GLY A 147 39.61 28.31 5.26
C GLY A 147 38.51 28.36 4.23
N TYR A 148 38.85 28.62 2.97
CA TYR A 148 37.89 28.57 1.86
C TYR A 148 37.31 27.17 1.63
N ILE A 149 38.17 26.14 1.80
CA ILE A 149 37.79 24.73 1.69
C ILE A 149 36.74 24.36 2.74
N THR A 150 36.98 24.75 3.99
CA THR A 150 36.05 24.41 5.11
C THR A 150 34.70 25.06 4.94
N HIS A 151 34.65 26.32 4.52
CA HIS A 151 33.36 27.02 4.25
C HIS A 151 32.58 26.40 3.06
N SER A 152 33.27 26.02 2.00
CA SER A 152 32.63 25.38 0.84
C SER A 152 32.13 23.98 1.18
N MET A 153 32.92 23.20 1.93
CA MET A 153 32.49 21.87 2.43
C MET A 153 31.32 21.98 3.41
N LEU A 154 31.33 22.96 4.31
CA LEU A 154 30.21 23.17 5.24
C LEU A 154 28.91 23.49 4.49
N ARG A 155 28.96 24.39 3.48
CA ARG A 155 27.78 24.68 2.65
C ARG A 155 27.26 23.45 1.91
N LEU A 156 28.16 22.62 1.36
CA LEU A 156 27.81 21.37 0.72
C LEU A 156 27.16 20.40 1.70
N CYS A 157 27.75 20.20 2.88
CA CYS A 157 27.18 19.35 3.92
C CYS A 157 25.79 19.82 4.37
N LEU A 158 25.58 21.12 4.53
CA LEU A 158 24.28 21.70 4.87
C LEU A 158 23.26 21.48 3.74
N ALA A 159 23.66 21.66 2.48
CA ALA A 159 22.78 21.40 1.33
C ALA A 159 22.40 19.92 1.24
N LEU A 160 23.35 19.00 1.40
CA LEU A 160 23.08 17.56 1.41
C LEU A 160 22.17 17.15 2.58
N LEU A 161 22.37 17.75 3.75
CA LEU A 161 21.50 17.53 4.92
C LEU A 161 20.08 18.02 4.65
N ALA A 162 19.92 19.19 4.03
CA ALA A 162 18.60 19.73 3.65
C ALA A 162 17.89 18.82 2.65
N VAL A 163 18.60 18.32 1.63
CA VAL A 163 18.06 17.34 0.65
C VAL A 163 17.66 16.04 1.35
N TRP A 164 18.51 15.52 2.26
CA TRP A 164 18.20 14.32 3.03
C TRP A 164 16.95 14.48 3.89
N LEU A 165 16.81 15.60 4.62
CA LEU A 165 15.61 15.90 5.43
C LEU A 165 14.36 16.06 4.56
N GLY A 166 14.47 16.74 3.40
CA GLY A 166 13.38 16.88 2.45
C GLY A 166 12.91 15.53 1.89
N ALA A 167 13.86 14.67 1.49
CA ALA A 167 13.57 13.32 1.03
C ALA A 167 12.91 12.47 2.12
N MET A 168 13.41 12.51 3.37
CA MET A 168 12.81 11.82 4.51
C MET A 168 11.38 12.29 4.77
N GLY A 169 11.11 13.60 4.71
CA GLY A 169 9.76 14.15 4.83
C GLY A 169 8.81 13.65 3.74
N LEU A 170 9.26 13.64 2.49
CA LEU A 170 8.50 13.13 1.36
C LEU A 170 8.20 11.64 1.50
N PHE A 171 9.20 10.82 1.83
CA PHE A 171 9.02 9.39 2.05
C PHE A 171 8.11 9.08 3.24
N LEU A 172 8.12 9.91 4.30
CA LEU A 172 7.20 9.77 5.42
C LEU A 172 5.75 9.97 4.97
N LEU A 173 5.47 11.01 4.17
CA LEU A 173 4.14 11.26 3.63
C LEU A 173 3.67 10.10 2.73
N ILE A 174 4.52 9.63 1.82
CA ILE A 174 4.24 8.48 0.95
C ILE A 174 3.97 7.23 1.78
N SER A 175 4.81 6.94 2.78
CA SER A 175 4.68 5.75 3.64
C SER A 175 3.38 5.76 4.46
N ILE A 176 2.97 6.91 4.99
CA ILE A 176 1.69 7.06 5.68
C ILE A 176 0.52 6.84 4.72
N HIS A 177 0.58 7.40 3.51
CA HIS A 177 -0.46 7.24 2.50
C HIS A 177 -0.58 5.80 2.04
N LEU A 178 0.53 5.18 1.67
CA LEU A 178 0.58 3.78 1.22
C LEU A 178 0.13 2.81 2.32
N SER A 179 0.54 3.06 3.57
CA SER A 179 0.09 2.27 4.72
C SER A 179 -1.42 2.34 4.94
N LYS A 180 -2.07 3.48 4.66
CA LYS A 180 -3.54 3.57 4.72
C LYS A 180 -4.20 2.72 3.63
N ILE A 181 -3.68 2.75 2.41
CA ILE A 181 -4.24 2.00 1.28
C ILE A 181 -4.02 0.50 1.47
N ALA A 182 -2.83 0.07 1.86
CA ALA A 182 -2.48 -1.35 1.98
C ALA A 182 -3.14 -2.04 3.19
N VAL A 183 -3.30 -1.33 4.32
CA VAL A 183 -3.81 -1.94 5.57
C VAL A 183 -5.33 -1.85 5.67
N ARG A 184 -5.96 -0.85 5.03
CA ARG A 184 -7.41 -0.66 5.10
C ARG A 184 -8.23 -1.88 4.67
N PRO A 185 -7.97 -2.56 3.55
CA PRO A 185 -8.73 -3.76 3.15
C PRO A 185 -8.63 -4.88 4.19
N MET A 186 -7.45 -5.04 4.81
CA MET A 186 -7.24 -6.05 5.85
C MET A 186 -7.98 -5.71 7.15
N ASP A 187 -8.01 -4.42 7.56
CA ASP A 187 -8.79 -3.96 8.71
C ASP A 187 -10.30 -4.21 8.48
N GLU A 188 -10.80 -3.91 7.28
CA GLU A 188 -12.19 -4.12 6.90
C GLU A 188 -12.55 -5.61 6.84
N ALA A 189 -11.65 -6.47 6.33
CA ALA A 189 -11.84 -7.91 6.31
C ALA A 189 -11.89 -8.50 7.73
N MET A 190 -10.95 -8.12 8.60
CA MET A 190 -10.96 -8.57 10.00
C MET A 190 -12.15 -8.04 10.80
N ALA A 191 -12.62 -6.83 10.50
CA ALA A 191 -13.83 -6.29 11.13
C ALA A 191 -15.07 -7.11 10.74
N ARG A 192 -15.19 -7.43 9.44
CA ARG A 192 -16.27 -8.30 8.92
C ARG A 192 -16.22 -9.69 9.52
N GLU A 193 -15.05 -10.30 9.65
CA GLU A 193 -14.90 -11.61 10.28
C GLU A 193 -15.30 -11.60 11.76
N LYS A 194 -14.87 -10.58 12.52
CA LYS A 194 -15.28 -10.44 13.94
C LYS A 194 -16.78 -10.25 14.07
N GLN A 195 -17.37 -9.43 13.22
CA GLN A 195 -18.81 -9.21 13.22
C GLN A 195 -19.54 -10.52 12.89
N PHE A 196 -19.09 -11.27 11.87
CA PHE A 196 -19.63 -12.59 11.51
C PHE A 196 -19.63 -13.57 12.71
N VAL A 197 -18.53 -13.67 13.45
CA VAL A 197 -18.42 -14.54 14.63
C VAL A 197 -19.36 -14.09 15.75
N ALA A 198 -19.50 -12.77 15.95
CA ALA A 198 -20.39 -12.22 16.97
C ALA A 198 -21.87 -12.48 16.64
N ASP A 199 -22.28 -12.26 15.39
CA ASP A 199 -23.65 -12.46 14.93
C ASP A 199 -24.01 -13.96 14.93
N ALA A 200 -23.11 -14.81 14.45
CA ALA A 200 -23.25 -16.27 14.53
C ALA A 200 -23.45 -16.77 15.98
N SER A 201 -22.65 -16.26 16.89
CA SER A 201 -22.74 -16.63 18.31
C SER A 201 -24.07 -16.21 18.93
N HIS A 202 -24.57 -15.03 18.56
CA HIS A 202 -25.86 -14.52 19.02
C HIS A 202 -27.01 -15.38 18.50
N ASP A 203 -26.99 -15.69 17.19
CA ASP A 203 -28.07 -16.43 16.52
C ASP A 203 -28.08 -17.92 16.88
N LEU A 204 -26.93 -18.49 17.28
CA LEU A 204 -26.87 -19.82 17.86
C LEU A 204 -27.35 -19.87 19.33
N LYS A 205 -27.08 -18.81 20.11
CA LYS A 205 -27.46 -18.78 21.53
C LYS A 205 -28.99 -18.77 21.72
N THR A 206 -29.73 -18.07 20.86
CA THR A 206 -31.17 -17.95 20.98
C THR A 206 -31.89 -19.30 20.89
N PRO A 207 -31.75 -20.12 19.83
CA PRO A 207 -32.40 -21.44 19.74
C PRO A 207 -31.88 -22.40 20.80
N LEU A 208 -30.58 -22.32 21.18
CA LEU A 208 -30.03 -23.14 22.24
C LEU A 208 -30.72 -22.85 23.61
N SER A 209 -30.95 -21.55 23.89
CA SER A 209 -31.65 -21.16 25.13
C SER A 209 -33.09 -21.68 25.15
N VAL A 210 -33.79 -21.69 24.01
CA VAL A 210 -35.14 -22.27 23.90
C VAL A 210 -35.12 -23.78 24.15
N ILE A 211 -34.14 -24.50 23.55
CA ILE A 211 -33.97 -25.94 23.78
C ILE A 211 -33.74 -26.22 25.27
N LEU A 212 -32.86 -25.49 25.91
CA LEU A 212 -32.53 -25.68 27.34
C LEU A 212 -33.73 -25.37 28.24
N ALA A 213 -34.45 -24.28 27.96
CA ALA A 213 -35.65 -23.90 28.74
C ALA A 213 -36.77 -24.95 28.59
N ASN A 214 -37.03 -25.37 27.34
CA ASN A 214 -38.05 -26.42 27.09
C ASN A 214 -37.66 -27.77 27.78
N ASN A 215 -36.37 -28.12 27.71
CA ASN A 215 -35.90 -29.34 28.36
C ASN A 215 -36.03 -29.27 29.90
N ALA A 216 -35.76 -28.09 30.51
CA ALA A 216 -35.98 -27.91 31.96
C ALA A 216 -37.45 -28.13 32.33
N ILE A 217 -38.42 -27.58 31.55
CA ILE A 217 -39.86 -27.81 31.76
C ILE A 217 -40.20 -29.28 31.66
N LEU A 218 -39.63 -30.00 30.66
CA LEU A 218 -39.87 -31.43 30.50
C LEU A 218 -39.36 -32.26 31.71
N MET A 219 -38.20 -31.87 32.25
CA MET A 219 -37.60 -32.54 33.42
C MET A 219 -38.35 -32.26 34.73
N GLU A 220 -38.95 -31.08 34.85
CA GLU A 220 -39.77 -30.74 36.04
C GLU A 220 -41.14 -31.42 36.07
N ASN A 221 -41.62 -31.96 34.96
CA ASN A 221 -42.94 -32.61 34.82
C ASN A 221 -42.89 -34.05 34.38
N PRO A 222 -42.16 -34.97 35.05
CA PRO A 222 -41.92 -36.34 34.62
C PRO A 222 -43.19 -37.20 34.59
N GLU A 223 -44.21 -36.88 35.38
CA GLU A 223 -45.47 -37.60 35.49
C GLU A 223 -46.51 -37.17 34.41
N GLN A 224 -46.24 -36.11 33.67
CA GLN A 224 -47.18 -35.68 32.62
C GLN A 224 -47.07 -36.52 31.36
N SER A 225 -48.22 -36.70 30.69
CA SER A 225 -48.25 -37.45 29.41
C SER A 225 -47.48 -36.65 28.33
N VAL A 226 -46.89 -37.42 27.39
CA VAL A 226 -46.19 -36.81 26.21
C VAL A 226 -47.14 -35.91 25.41
N GLY A 227 -48.42 -36.21 25.41
CA GLY A 227 -49.44 -35.39 24.75
C GLY A 227 -49.60 -34.00 25.35
N SER A 228 -49.52 -33.87 26.70
CA SER A 228 -49.60 -32.55 27.38
C SER A 228 -48.32 -31.73 27.20
N LEU A 229 -47.22 -32.39 26.97
CA LEU A 229 -45.88 -31.79 26.80
C LEU A 229 -45.53 -31.55 25.30
N ARG A 230 -46.41 -31.92 24.38
CA ARG A 230 -46.18 -31.88 22.93
C ARG A 230 -45.71 -30.51 22.44
N ARG A 231 -46.30 -29.42 22.94
CA ARG A 231 -45.90 -28.04 22.61
C ARG A 231 -44.40 -27.76 22.86
N TRP A 232 -43.86 -28.29 23.96
CA TRP A 232 -42.48 -28.08 24.32
C TRP A 232 -41.52 -28.93 23.49
N THR A 233 -41.92 -30.16 23.16
CA THR A 233 -41.14 -31.03 22.28
C THR A 233 -41.11 -30.49 20.85
N GLU A 234 -42.26 -30.03 20.32
CA GLU A 234 -42.34 -29.39 19.00
C GLU A 234 -41.53 -28.09 18.93
N SER A 235 -41.56 -27.27 19.99
CA SER A 235 -40.77 -26.05 20.10
C SER A 235 -39.24 -26.38 20.12
N THR A 236 -38.86 -27.42 20.87
CA THR A 236 -37.45 -27.93 20.89
C THR A 236 -37.02 -28.41 19.52
N GLN A 237 -37.83 -29.19 18.85
CA GLN A 237 -37.56 -29.71 17.49
C GLN A 237 -37.42 -28.54 16.48
N SER A 238 -38.29 -27.55 16.56
CA SER A 238 -38.23 -26.36 15.69
C SER A 238 -36.93 -25.55 15.94
N ALA A 239 -36.56 -25.36 17.21
CA ALA A 239 -35.33 -24.69 17.56
C ALA A 239 -34.07 -25.44 17.09
N ALA A 240 -34.06 -26.79 17.24
CA ALA A 240 -32.97 -27.64 16.75
C ALA A 240 -32.84 -27.60 15.22
N LYS A 241 -33.95 -27.66 14.49
CA LYS A 241 -33.97 -27.54 13.02
C LYS A 241 -33.43 -26.18 12.56
N ARG A 242 -33.81 -25.09 13.22
CA ARG A 242 -33.28 -23.76 12.92
C ARG A 242 -31.77 -23.69 13.13
N MET A 243 -31.26 -24.25 14.23
CA MET A 243 -29.84 -24.30 14.51
C MET A 243 -29.07 -25.13 13.46
N GLN A 244 -29.62 -26.28 13.05
CA GLN A 244 -29.08 -27.12 11.99
C GLN A 244 -28.99 -26.36 10.67
N GLY A 245 -30.05 -25.62 10.29
CA GLY A 245 -30.06 -24.79 9.07
C GLY A 245 -29.00 -23.70 9.12
N LEU A 246 -28.88 -22.97 10.24
CA LEU A 246 -27.87 -21.94 10.41
C LEU A 246 -26.45 -22.50 10.25
N ILE A 247 -26.15 -23.63 10.91
CA ILE A 247 -24.83 -24.28 10.79
C ILE A 247 -24.58 -24.69 9.33
N GLY A 248 -25.60 -25.26 8.64
CA GLY A 248 -25.48 -25.63 7.23
C GLY A 248 -25.17 -24.44 6.31
N GLU A 249 -25.85 -23.29 6.51
CA GLU A 249 -25.57 -22.06 5.76
C GLU A 249 -24.16 -21.53 6.06
N MET A 250 -23.70 -21.56 7.32
CA MET A 250 -22.36 -21.13 7.70
C MET A 250 -21.27 -22.01 7.06
N LEU A 251 -21.45 -23.34 7.06
CA LEU A 251 -20.53 -24.26 6.38
C LEU A 251 -20.51 -24.02 4.87
N THR A 252 -21.67 -23.82 4.26
CA THR A 252 -21.76 -23.49 2.84
C THR A 252 -21.01 -22.17 2.52
N LEU A 253 -21.19 -21.13 3.36
CA LEU A 253 -20.46 -19.88 3.18
C LEU A 253 -18.95 -20.08 3.29
N ALA A 254 -18.51 -20.80 4.32
CA ALA A 254 -17.10 -21.12 4.53
C ALA A 254 -16.48 -21.89 3.34
N ASP A 255 -17.23 -22.86 2.77
CA ASP A 255 -16.77 -23.62 1.59
C ASP A 255 -16.71 -22.73 0.33
N VAL A 256 -17.72 -21.86 0.14
CA VAL A 256 -17.75 -20.93 -1.00
C VAL A 256 -16.64 -19.89 -0.90
N GLU A 257 -16.22 -19.46 0.27
CA GLU A 257 -15.16 -18.49 0.48
C GLU A 257 -13.73 -19.07 0.33
N ARG A 258 -13.57 -20.36 0.25
CA ARG A 258 -12.27 -21.01 0.11
C ARG A 258 -11.65 -20.75 -1.27
N PRO A 259 -10.54 -20.00 -1.39
CA PRO A 259 -9.95 -19.65 -2.68
C PRO A 259 -9.27 -20.84 -3.37
N ASP A 260 -8.92 -21.90 -2.61
CA ASP A 260 -8.18 -23.08 -3.06
C ASP A 260 -9.08 -24.13 -3.73
N VAL A 261 -10.39 -24.02 -3.62
CA VAL A 261 -11.34 -24.94 -4.26
C VAL A 261 -11.54 -24.56 -5.72
N GLN A 262 -11.06 -25.40 -6.63
CA GLN A 262 -11.34 -25.26 -8.05
C GLN A 262 -12.75 -25.75 -8.36
N LEU A 263 -13.55 -24.86 -8.97
CA LEU A 263 -14.89 -25.23 -9.40
C LEU A 263 -14.84 -26.02 -10.71
N THR A 264 -15.54 -27.14 -10.76
CA THR A 264 -15.74 -27.88 -11.99
C THR A 264 -16.73 -27.13 -12.86
N MET A 265 -16.28 -26.62 -14.01
CA MET A 265 -17.12 -25.90 -14.95
C MET A 265 -17.57 -26.86 -16.05
N GLU A 266 -18.86 -26.95 -16.27
CA GLU A 266 -19.50 -27.78 -17.28
C GLU A 266 -20.45 -26.98 -18.17
N SER A 267 -20.72 -27.49 -19.37
CA SER A 267 -21.72 -26.89 -20.25
C SER A 267 -23.07 -27.50 -19.94
N LEU A 268 -24.06 -26.64 -19.64
CA LEU A 268 -25.41 -27.04 -19.31
C LEU A 268 -26.44 -26.09 -19.99
N ASP A 269 -27.65 -26.56 -20.12
CA ASP A 269 -28.76 -25.70 -20.50
C ASP A 269 -29.34 -25.02 -19.24
N ALA A 270 -29.07 -23.73 -19.12
CA ALA A 270 -29.50 -22.90 -18.00
C ALA A 270 -31.03 -22.80 -17.91
N ALA A 271 -31.76 -22.80 -19.06
CA ALA A 271 -33.21 -22.74 -19.07
C ALA A 271 -33.82 -24.00 -18.44
N SER A 272 -33.35 -25.19 -18.83
CA SER A 272 -33.77 -26.46 -18.25
C SER A 272 -33.48 -26.53 -16.73
N LEU A 273 -32.34 -26.02 -16.26
CA LEU A 273 -32.00 -26.03 -14.83
C LEU A 273 -32.87 -25.05 -14.04
N VAL A 274 -33.15 -23.86 -14.55
CA VAL A 274 -34.07 -22.89 -13.92
C VAL A 274 -35.47 -23.46 -13.86
N MET A 275 -35.98 -24.08 -14.95
CA MET A 275 -37.30 -24.73 -14.99
C MET A 275 -37.39 -25.87 -13.95
N LYS A 276 -36.38 -26.73 -13.89
CA LYS A 276 -36.33 -27.81 -12.89
C LYS A 276 -36.42 -27.26 -11.47
N THR A 277 -35.62 -26.24 -11.16
CA THR A 277 -35.60 -25.64 -9.81
C THR A 277 -36.94 -24.95 -9.49
N ALA A 278 -37.57 -24.30 -10.46
CA ALA A 278 -38.92 -23.71 -10.30
C ALA A 278 -39.95 -24.78 -9.97
N LEU A 279 -39.94 -25.92 -10.68
CA LEU A 279 -40.84 -27.05 -10.41
C LEU A 279 -40.65 -27.66 -9.03
N GLU A 280 -39.40 -27.77 -8.55
CA GLU A 280 -39.08 -28.24 -7.18
C GLU A 280 -39.71 -27.33 -6.11
N LEU A 281 -39.85 -26.01 -6.38
CA LEU A 281 -40.39 -25.02 -5.46
C LEU A 281 -41.89 -24.72 -5.64
N GLU A 282 -42.53 -25.29 -6.64
CA GLU A 282 -43.94 -25.05 -6.96
C GLU A 282 -44.86 -25.42 -5.79
N SER A 283 -44.58 -26.54 -5.09
CA SER A 283 -45.36 -26.95 -3.92
C SER A 283 -45.26 -25.93 -2.78
N VAL A 284 -44.08 -25.38 -2.56
CA VAL A 284 -43.84 -24.35 -1.52
C VAL A 284 -44.55 -23.05 -1.86
N ALA A 285 -44.53 -22.65 -3.13
CA ALA A 285 -45.22 -21.46 -3.61
C ALA A 285 -46.75 -21.65 -3.47
N TYR A 286 -47.29 -22.83 -3.85
CA TYR A 286 -48.70 -23.18 -3.74
C TYR A 286 -49.19 -23.17 -2.28
N GLU A 287 -48.45 -23.81 -1.35
CA GLU A 287 -48.81 -23.78 0.07
C GLU A 287 -48.87 -22.37 0.64
N LYS A 288 -48.08 -21.46 0.10
CA LYS A 288 -48.08 -20.04 0.50
C LYS A 288 -49.10 -19.20 -0.25
N GLY A 289 -49.76 -19.77 -1.28
CA GLY A 289 -50.67 -19.04 -2.13
C GLY A 289 -50.01 -18.03 -3.06
N VAL A 290 -48.79 -18.30 -3.49
CA VAL A 290 -47.99 -17.47 -4.41
C VAL A 290 -47.94 -18.14 -5.77
N GLU A 291 -48.22 -17.39 -6.84
CA GLU A 291 -48.10 -17.88 -8.22
C GLU A 291 -46.63 -17.79 -8.68
N LEU A 292 -46.08 -18.93 -9.17
CA LEU A 292 -44.71 -18.99 -9.69
C LEU A 292 -44.74 -19.07 -11.22
N GLU A 293 -44.22 -18.06 -11.90
CA GLU A 293 -44.14 -17.97 -13.36
C GLU A 293 -42.71 -18.04 -13.86
N THR A 294 -42.53 -18.60 -15.05
CA THR A 294 -41.22 -18.66 -15.72
C THR A 294 -41.28 -18.05 -17.10
N GLU A 295 -40.41 -17.12 -17.41
CA GLU A 295 -40.20 -16.51 -18.73
C GLU A 295 -38.81 -16.93 -19.21
N LEU A 296 -38.69 -18.11 -19.84
CA LEU A 296 -37.44 -18.73 -20.22
C LEU A 296 -37.36 -18.89 -21.75
N PRO A 297 -36.19 -18.80 -22.36
CA PRO A 297 -35.96 -19.22 -23.74
C PRO A 297 -36.06 -20.76 -23.86
N ASP A 298 -36.23 -21.28 -25.08
CA ASP A 298 -36.31 -22.73 -25.33
C ASP A 298 -35.02 -23.43 -24.87
N THR A 299 -33.86 -22.83 -25.08
CA THR A 299 -32.56 -23.30 -24.65
C THR A 299 -31.66 -22.11 -24.32
N CYS A 300 -30.70 -22.31 -23.40
CA CYS A 300 -29.72 -21.28 -23.03
C CYS A 300 -28.44 -21.93 -22.55
N ASP A 301 -27.46 -22.04 -23.44
CA ASP A 301 -26.18 -22.66 -23.15
C ASP A 301 -25.34 -21.79 -22.18
N LEU A 302 -24.91 -22.38 -21.10
CA LEU A 302 -24.07 -21.75 -20.07
C LEU A 302 -22.95 -22.70 -19.67
N ARG A 303 -21.72 -22.20 -19.67
CA ARG A 303 -20.59 -22.92 -19.07
C ARG A 303 -20.36 -22.42 -17.65
N THR A 304 -20.77 -23.24 -16.67
CA THR A 304 -20.75 -22.86 -15.26
C THR A 304 -20.62 -24.09 -14.36
N ASN A 305 -20.56 -23.88 -13.04
CA ASN A 305 -20.75 -24.95 -12.07
C ASN A 305 -22.24 -25.14 -11.81
N ALA A 306 -22.78 -26.33 -12.12
CA ALA A 306 -24.21 -26.63 -12.02
C ALA A 306 -24.75 -26.48 -10.59
N ASP A 307 -24.01 -26.98 -9.60
CA ASP A 307 -24.43 -26.91 -8.19
C ASP A 307 -24.55 -25.47 -7.70
N TYR A 308 -23.59 -24.61 -8.02
CA TYR A 308 -23.63 -23.20 -7.63
C TYR A 308 -24.77 -22.47 -8.34
N PHE A 309 -24.93 -22.71 -9.64
CA PHE A 309 -26.00 -22.06 -10.39
C PHE A 309 -27.40 -22.51 -9.89
N GLN A 310 -27.62 -23.82 -9.64
CA GLN A 310 -28.87 -24.32 -9.08
C GLN A 310 -29.15 -23.72 -7.69
N ARG A 311 -28.12 -23.62 -6.81
CA ARG A 311 -28.25 -23.00 -5.49
C ARG A 311 -28.60 -21.50 -5.58
N ILE A 312 -28.00 -20.75 -6.53
CA ILE A 312 -28.36 -19.35 -6.79
C ILE A 312 -29.81 -19.22 -7.16
N VAL A 313 -30.29 -20.02 -8.14
CA VAL A 313 -31.70 -20.00 -8.59
C VAL A 313 -32.62 -20.36 -7.43
N GLY A 314 -32.35 -21.44 -6.71
CA GLY A 314 -33.15 -21.92 -5.58
C GLY A 314 -33.23 -20.86 -4.46
N SER A 315 -32.09 -20.37 -4.00
CA SER A 315 -32.02 -19.38 -2.92
C SER A 315 -32.81 -18.09 -3.25
N LEU A 316 -32.64 -17.56 -4.47
CA LEU A 316 -33.39 -16.36 -4.89
C LEU A 316 -34.87 -16.61 -5.02
N THR A 317 -35.28 -17.78 -5.55
CA THR A 317 -36.71 -18.16 -5.72
C THR A 317 -37.36 -18.40 -4.36
N GLU A 318 -36.70 -19.15 -3.45
CA GLU A 318 -37.22 -19.33 -2.09
C GLU A 318 -37.35 -18.00 -1.36
N ASN A 319 -36.36 -17.10 -1.49
CA ASN A 319 -36.42 -15.77 -0.91
C ASN A 319 -37.61 -14.97 -1.49
N ALA A 320 -37.79 -14.99 -2.80
CA ALA A 320 -38.89 -14.30 -3.45
C ALA A 320 -40.25 -14.84 -3.00
N ILE A 321 -40.46 -16.17 -3.00
CA ILE A 321 -41.66 -16.81 -2.49
C ILE A 321 -41.91 -16.43 -1.03
N LYS A 322 -40.88 -16.47 -0.20
CA LYS A 322 -40.94 -16.17 1.24
C LYS A 322 -41.47 -14.77 1.54
N TYR A 323 -41.06 -13.77 0.79
CA TYR A 323 -41.41 -12.38 1.04
C TYR A 323 -42.60 -11.88 0.22
N GLU A 324 -43.04 -12.65 -0.80
CA GLU A 324 -44.23 -12.32 -1.55
C GLU A 324 -45.51 -12.63 -0.72
N PRO A 325 -46.48 -11.71 -0.61
CA PRO A 325 -47.73 -11.97 0.09
C PRO A 325 -48.58 -13.02 -0.66
N ALA A 326 -49.49 -13.68 0.06
CA ALA A 326 -50.45 -14.60 -0.54
C ALA A 326 -51.32 -13.90 -1.60
N GLY A 327 -51.53 -14.55 -2.74
CA GLY A 327 -52.15 -13.97 -3.94
C GLY A 327 -51.21 -13.17 -4.80
N GLY A 328 -49.94 -13.04 -4.40
CA GLY A 328 -48.90 -12.40 -5.19
C GLY A 328 -48.27 -13.34 -6.21
N ARG A 329 -47.27 -12.78 -6.95
CA ARG A 329 -46.64 -13.48 -8.06
C ARG A 329 -45.12 -13.30 -8.02
N VAL A 330 -44.39 -14.41 -8.22
CA VAL A 330 -42.97 -14.48 -8.42
C VAL A 330 -42.69 -14.89 -9.86
N VAL A 331 -41.81 -14.12 -10.55
CA VAL A 331 -41.46 -14.37 -11.95
C VAL A 331 -39.95 -14.61 -12.06
N LEU A 332 -39.58 -15.75 -12.67
CA LEU A 332 -38.20 -16.08 -13.03
C LEU A 332 -38.00 -15.76 -14.51
N ARG A 333 -37.08 -14.86 -14.83
CA ARG A 333 -36.69 -14.53 -16.20
C ARG A 333 -35.27 -14.94 -16.49
N LEU A 334 -35.07 -15.56 -17.65
CA LEU A 334 -33.73 -15.86 -18.15
C LEU A 334 -33.57 -15.21 -19.52
N SER A 335 -32.51 -14.49 -19.72
CA SER A 335 -32.17 -13.88 -21.01
C SER A 335 -30.67 -13.92 -21.24
N GLN A 336 -30.26 -14.02 -22.50
CA GLN A 336 -28.89 -13.98 -22.91
C GLN A 336 -28.67 -12.84 -23.91
N LYS A 337 -27.67 -11.99 -23.65
CA LYS A 337 -27.25 -10.93 -24.57
C LYS A 337 -25.74 -11.04 -24.80
N GLY A 338 -25.35 -11.46 -25.98
CA GLY A 338 -23.95 -11.70 -26.33
C GLY A 338 -23.32 -12.76 -25.41
N ARG A 339 -22.27 -12.40 -24.70
CA ARG A 339 -21.54 -13.31 -23.79
C ARG A 339 -21.98 -13.19 -22.33
N ARG A 340 -23.16 -12.70 -22.07
CA ARG A 340 -23.75 -12.57 -20.71
C ARG A 340 -25.11 -13.20 -20.63
N LEU A 341 -25.28 -14.08 -19.66
CA LEU A 341 -26.55 -14.60 -19.21
C LEU A 341 -27.06 -13.71 -18.06
N THR A 342 -28.31 -13.38 -18.06
CA THR A 342 -29.01 -12.63 -17.01
C THR A 342 -30.17 -13.45 -16.48
N LEU A 343 -30.13 -13.79 -15.21
CA LEU A 343 -31.26 -14.36 -14.46
C LEU A 343 -31.86 -13.23 -13.61
N GLU A 344 -33.17 -13.05 -13.72
CA GLU A 344 -33.95 -12.14 -12.88
C GLU A 344 -34.99 -12.94 -12.09
N VAL A 345 -35.04 -12.70 -10.79
CA VAL A 345 -36.11 -13.20 -9.92
C VAL A 345 -36.87 -12.00 -9.37
N CYS A 346 -38.15 -11.90 -9.74
CA CYS A 346 -38.97 -10.74 -9.48
C CYS A 346 -40.11 -11.12 -8.52
N ASN A 347 -40.25 -10.43 -7.41
CA ASN A 347 -41.45 -10.46 -6.57
C ASN A 347 -42.16 -9.10 -6.61
N ARG A 348 -43.45 -9.09 -7.01
CA ARG A 348 -44.11 -7.85 -7.41
C ARG A 348 -44.70 -7.03 -6.27
N ALA A 349 -45.14 -7.67 -5.19
CA ALA A 349 -45.80 -6.97 -4.09
C ALA A 349 -44.86 -6.61 -2.94
N SER A 350 -43.69 -7.25 -2.81
CA SER A 350 -42.71 -6.99 -1.76
C SER A 350 -41.72 -5.88 -2.15
N ARG A 351 -41.50 -4.96 -1.26
CA ARG A 351 -40.52 -3.84 -1.45
C ARG A 351 -39.47 -3.86 -0.39
N ILE A 352 -38.25 -3.54 -0.82
CA ILE A 352 -37.10 -3.30 0.06
C ILE A 352 -36.94 -1.77 0.19
N PRO A 353 -36.90 -1.22 1.40
CA PRO A 353 -36.59 0.19 1.62
C PRO A 353 -35.26 0.58 0.96
N ALA A 354 -35.18 1.81 0.43
CA ALA A 354 -33.97 2.27 -0.24
C ALA A 354 -32.70 2.26 0.67
N GLU A 355 -32.91 2.45 1.97
CA GLU A 355 -31.86 2.37 3.00
C GLU A 355 -31.34 0.95 3.21
N ASP A 356 -32.15 -0.07 2.97
CA ASP A 356 -31.82 -1.49 3.14
C ASP A 356 -31.15 -2.09 1.91
N LEU A 357 -31.43 -1.58 0.69
CA LEU A 357 -30.91 -2.12 -0.57
C LEU A 357 -29.39 -2.31 -0.60
N PRO A 358 -28.55 -1.38 -0.09
CA PRO A 358 -27.11 -1.58 -0.07
C PRO A 358 -26.65 -2.75 0.83
N HIS A 359 -27.50 -3.17 1.77
CA HIS A 359 -27.18 -4.11 2.85
C HIS A 359 -27.81 -5.49 2.68
N VAL A 360 -28.70 -5.71 1.70
CA VAL A 360 -29.41 -6.99 1.54
C VAL A 360 -28.50 -8.19 1.29
N PHE A 361 -27.28 -7.95 0.81
CA PHE A 361 -26.25 -8.98 0.62
C PHE A 361 -25.23 -9.07 1.77
N ASP A 362 -25.39 -8.25 2.81
CA ASP A 362 -24.52 -8.33 3.98
C ASP A 362 -24.90 -9.57 4.81
N ARG A 363 -23.90 -10.20 5.43
CA ARG A 363 -24.11 -11.40 6.26
C ARG A 363 -24.95 -11.06 7.47
N PHE A 364 -25.91 -11.92 7.81
CA PHE A 364 -26.87 -11.76 8.91
C PHE A 364 -27.78 -10.54 8.79
N TYR A 365 -27.73 -9.84 7.66
CA TYR A 365 -28.60 -8.70 7.46
C TYR A 365 -30.05 -9.15 7.28
N ARG A 366 -30.96 -8.47 7.97
CA ARG A 366 -32.41 -8.68 7.88
C ARG A 366 -33.10 -7.34 7.95
N GLY A 367 -33.87 -7.00 6.90
CA GLY A 367 -34.75 -5.85 6.93
C GLY A 367 -35.85 -6.04 7.98
N ASP A 368 -36.42 -4.94 8.42
CA ASP A 368 -37.56 -4.87 9.38
C ASP A 368 -37.44 -5.79 10.61
N LYS A 369 -36.90 -5.25 11.71
CA LYS A 369 -36.73 -5.93 13.01
C LYS A 369 -38.02 -6.46 13.61
N SER A 370 -39.20 -5.95 13.19
CA SER A 370 -40.51 -6.35 13.72
C SER A 370 -40.96 -7.74 13.28
N ARG A 371 -40.44 -8.24 12.14
CA ARG A 371 -40.78 -9.56 11.56
C ARG A 371 -39.76 -10.67 11.90
N GLN A 372 -38.82 -10.42 12.79
CA GLN A 372 -37.75 -11.38 13.12
C GLN A 372 -38.22 -12.73 13.69
N GLY A 373 -39.48 -12.85 14.15
CA GLY A 373 -40.02 -14.08 14.75
C GLY A 373 -40.75 -15.03 13.79
N GLU A 374 -41.37 -14.53 12.75
CA GLU A 374 -42.32 -15.32 11.91
C GLU A 374 -41.72 -15.86 10.61
N THR A 375 -40.74 -15.13 10.00
CA THR A 375 -40.11 -15.57 8.76
C THR A 375 -38.73 -16.15 9.04
N GLY A 376 -38.67 -17.51 9.14
CA GLY A 376 -37.43 -18.25 9.41
C GLY A 376 -36.35 -18.04 8.32
N GLY A 377 -35.25 -17.39 8.64
CA GLY A 377 -34.07 -17.27 7.78
C GLY A 377 -32.97 -16.54 8.56
N HIS A 378 -31.74 -16.94 8.36
CA HIS A 378 -30.60 -16.47 9.17
C HIS A 378 -29.91 -15.23 8.58
N GLY A 379 -30.36 -14.73 7.41
CA GLY A 379 -29.73 -13.61 6.72
C GLY A 379 -28.39 -13.96 6.05
N LEU A 380 -28.14 -15.26 5.81
CA LEU A 380 -26.93 -15.74 5.10
C LEU A 380 -27.21 -16.08 3.63
N GLY A 381 -28.44 -16.45 3.26
CA GLY A 381 -28.78 -16.94 1.92
C GLY A 381 -28.39 -16.00 0.78
N LEU A 382 -28.73 -14.70 0.88
CA LEU A 382 -28.35 -13.70 -0.13
C LEU A 382 -26.83 -13.42 -0.14
N ALA A 383 -26.17 -13.45 1.01
CA ALA A 383 -24.70 -13.32 1.08
C ALA A 383 -24.00 -14.51 0.39
N ILE A 384 -24.48 -15.73 0.64
CA ILE A 384 -24.00 -16.96 -0.04
C ILE A 384 -24.23 -16.87 -1.55
N THR A 385 -25.44 -16.41 -1.96
CA THR A 385 -25.79 -16.26 -3.38
C THR A 385 -24.86 -15.27 -4.08
N LYS A 386 -24.53 -14.16 -3.44
CA LYS A 386 -23.58 -13.16 -3.96
C LYS A 386 -22.20 -13.77 -4.13
N GLU A 387 -21.68 -14.42 -3.11
CA GLU A 387 -20.36 -15.05 -3.15
C GLU A 387 -20.27 -16.12 -4.25
N MET A 388 -21.32 -16.96 -4.39
CA MET A 388 -21.40 -17.94 -5.49
C MET A 388 -21.39 -17.27 -6.86
N ALA A 389 -22.18 -16.19 -7.06
CA ALA A 389 -22.23 -15.47 -8.31
C ALA A 389 -20.86 -14.84 -8.67
N GLU A 390 -20.17 -14.24 -7.68
CA GLU A 390 -18.84 -13.66 -7.84
C GLU A 390 -17.78 -14.74 -8.17
N ARG A 391 -17.86 -15.91 -7.55
CA ARG A 391 -16.97 -17.05 -7.87
C ARG A 391 -17.19 -17.64 -9.25
N LEU A 392 -18.39 -17.53 -9.80
CA LEU A 392 -18.69 -17.89 -11.19
C LEU A 392 -18.26 -16.79 -12.18
N GLY A 393 -17.60 -15.72 -11.71
CA GLY A 393 -17.14 -14.60 -12.54
C GLY A 393 -18.26 -13.62 -12.90
N GLY A 394 -19.39 -13.66 -12.19
CA GLY A 394 -20.53 -12.82 -12.38
C GLY A 394 -20.73 -11.77 -11.29
N CYS A 395 -21.94 -11.21 -11.23
CA CYS A 395 -22.36 -10.28 -10.19
C CYS A 395 -23.86 -10.43 -9.91
N ILE A 396 -24.30 -9.99 -8.74
CA ILE A 396 -25.70 -9.88 -8.34
C ILE A 396 -26.03 -8.46 -7.92
N VAL A 397 -27.21 -7.99 -8.28
CA VAL A 397 -27.75 -6.70 -7.84
C VAL A 397 -29.21 -6.87 -7.42
N ALA A 398 -29.64 -6.02 -6.49
CA ALA A 398 -31.04 -5.92 -6.08
C ALA A 398 -31.59 -4.54 -6.44
N GLU A 399 -32.75 -4.52 -7.05
CA GLU A 399 -33.49 -3.31 -7.37
C GLU A 399 -34.87 -3.42 -6.74
N SER A 400 -35.39 -2.34 -6.16
CA SER A 400 -36.72 -2.31 -5.60
C SER A 400 -37.38 -0.96 -5.91
N GLY A 401 -38.61 -1.00 -6.40
CA GLY A 401 -39.31 0.21 -6.85
C GLY A 401 -40.82 0.11 -6.75
N GLU A 402 -41.48 1.27 -6.87
CA GLU A 402 -42.93 1.35 -6.68
C GLU A 402 -43.76 0.55 -7.72
N ASN A 403 -43.27 0.48 -8.94
CA ASN A 403 -43.99 -0.15 -10.04
C ASN A 403 -43.55 -1.58 -10.36
N ASN A 404 -42.32 -1.96 -9.91
CA ASN A 404 -41.68 -3.22 -10.32
C ASN A 404 -41.51 -4.23 -9.18
N GLY A 405 -41.89 -3.87 -7.92
CA GLY A 405 -41.60 -4.69 -6.77
C GLY A 405 -40.12 -4.80 -6.50
N THR A 406 -39.64 -5.97 -6.09
CA THR A 406 -38.22 -6.26 -5.90
C THR A 406 -37.72 -7.21 -6.99
N VAL A 407 -36.58 -6.90 -7.58
CA VAL A 407 -35.89 -7.68 -8.62
C VAL A 407 -34.47 -7.99 -8.17
N PHE A 408 -34.15 -9.27 -8.04
CA PHE A 408 -32.78 -9.74 -7.91
C PHE A 408 -32.26 -10.15 -9.29
N ARG A 409 -31.17 -9.55 -9.73
CA ARG A 409 -30.57 -9.78 -11.04
C ARG A 409 -29.16 -10.35 -10.89
N VAL A 410 -28.94 -11.55 -11.41
CA VAL A 410 -27.64 -12.21 -11.49
C VAL A 410 -27.16 -12.17 -12.93
N GLN A 411 -25.93 -11.75 -13.15
CA GLN A 411 -25.29 -11.75 -14.45
C GLN A 411 -24.09 -12.67 -14.42
N LEU A 412 -24.02 -13.63 -15.33
CA LEU A 412 -22.92 -14.59 -15.46
C LEU A 412 -22.32 -14.52 -16.87
N PRO A 413 -20.99 -14.73 -17.00
CA PRO A 413 -20.37 -14.93 -18.31
C PRO A 413 -20.79 -16.28 -18.89
N THR A 414 -21.06 -16.35 -20.21
CA THR A 414 -21.48 -17.59 -20.89
C THR A 414 -20.32 -18.49 -21.34
N GLY A 415 -19.08 -18.07 -21.10
CA GLY A 415 -17.88 -18.81 -21.53
C GLY A 415 -17.24 -18.28 -22.81
#